data_662446ffc598439d06288db87ea085b4
#
_entry.id   662446ffc598439d06288db87ea085b4
#
_cell.length_a   1.000
_cell.length_b   1.000
_cell.length_c   1.000
_cell.angle_alpha   90.00
_cell.angle_beta   90.00
_cell.angle_gamma   90.00
#
_symmetry.space_group_name_H-M   'P 1'
#
loop_
_entity.id
_entity.type
_entity.pdbx_description
1 polymer ?
#
loop_
_entity_poly.entity_id
_entity_poly.type
_entity_poly.pdbx_seq_one_letter_code
_entity_poly.pdbx_strand_id
1 'polypeptide(L)'
;HSAFFFEVAADALADGVARLQEMLQAPLLLREDIQREVAVIDAEYRLIQQHEPSRREAAVRHAASAPAAFRRFQVGSADALAGDLAALQAALGDFHRTHYVARRMQLWLQGPQSLEALGELAARFAAGLAAGEPPPPAPPLRLGEFTALQLAVSSQPALWRCPLIALSDNVTLLREFLLDEAPGSLMASLRQRRLAGDVALNWLYQDRYLGWLALVFASDRPEEVDRQITHWLQALQQTTPEQQQHYYQLSRRRFQALSPLDQLRQRAFGFAPGAPPAGFADFCAALQAAPSVSLACQTVSPWEPVATQGFSLPLSRWRRRPESDPALAFAFYPQAAGDLVAKCPEKAAPLLHLPLPEEPPRLLLRPPFYCSPDQAEGLARGEQLRPQLAALRHAGGHGEWHLFDGSWQLTLQLPEPGRRPEAILQAI
;
A
#
# COMPACT_ATOMS: atom_id res chain seq x y z
N HIS A 1 4.05 -17.18 -3.09
CA HIS A 1 3.85 -16.98 -4.52
C HIS A 1 5.03 -16.25 -5.12
N SER A 2 5.45 -16.66 -6.33
CA SER A 2 6.38 -15.90 -7.18
C SER A 2 5.57 -15.24 -8.29
N ALA A 3 5.87 -14.00 -8.64
CA ALA A 3 5.19 -13.27 -9.69
C ALA A 3 6.23 -12.57 -10.58
N PHE A 4 6.07 -12.72 -11.89
CA PHE A 4 6.92 -12.13 -12.90
C PHE A 4 6.08 -11.11 -13.68
N PHE A 5 6.53 -9.87 -13.73
CA PHE A 5 5.87 -8.79 -14.43
C PHE A 5 6.80 -8.11 -15.40
N PHE A 6 6.30 -7.78 -16.57
CA PHE A 6 7.00 -6.96 -17.53
C PHE A 6 6.02 -6.08 -18.31
N GLU A 7 6.51 -5.03 -18.88
CA GLU A 7 5.81 -4.14 -19.81
C GLU A 7 6.67 -3.98 -21.07
N VAL A 8 6.03 -4.02 -22.22
CA VAL A 8 6.67 -3.85 -23.54
C VAL A 8 5.75 -3.04 -24.44
N ALA A 9 6.30 -2.53 -25.55
CA ALA A 9 5.48 -1.93 -26.59
C ALA A 9 4.44 -2.92 -27.12
N ALA A 10 3.29 -2.41 -27.57
CA ALA A 10 2.16 -3.25 -27.97
C ALA A 10 2.46 -4.26 -29.08
N ASP A 11 3.32 -3.90 -30.00
CA ASP A 11 3.79 -4.75 -31.12
C ASP A 11 4.81 -5.82 -30.66
N ALA A 12 5.50 -5.60 -29.54
CA ALA A 12 6.46 -6.53 -28.94
C ALA A 12 5.85 -7.51 -27.93
N LEU A 13 4.51 -7.48 -27.69
CA LEU A 13 3.90 -8.31 -26.66
C LEU A 13 4.10 -9.81 -26.91
N ALA A 14 3.97 -10.25 -28.15
CA ALA A 14 4.14 -11.66 -28.52
C ALA A 14 5.57 -12.16 -28.21
N ASP A 15 6.57 -11.37 -28.54
CA ASP A 15 7.98 -11.68 -28.24
C ASP A 15 8.26 -11.68 -26.73
N GLY A 16 7.68 -10.71 -26.01
CA GLY A 16 7.80 -10.65 -24.55
C GLY A 16 7.20 -11.88 -23.86
N VAL A 17 6.01 -12.32 -24.31
CA VAL A 17 5.36 -13.53 -23.80
C VAL A 17 6.18 -14.78 -24.13
N ALA A 18 6.76 -14.89 -25.34
CA ALA A 18 7.61 -16.01 -25.73
C ALA A 18 8.88 -16.09 -24.86
N ARG A 19 9.53 -14.96 -24.58
CA ARG A 19 10.71 -14.91 -23.68
C ARG A 19 10.37 -15.29 -22.24
N LEU A 20 9.22 -14.82 -21.74
CA LEU A 20 8.74 -15.22 -20.41
C LEU A 20 8.49 -16.73 -20.35
N GLN A 21 7.87 -17.28 -21.40
CA GLN A 21 7.63 -18.72 -21.52
C GLN A 21 8.92 -19.52 -21.48
N GLU A 22 9.91 -19.15 -22.29
CA GLU A 22 11.22 -19.81 -22.35
C GLU A 22 11.92 -19.76 -20.98
N MET A 23 11.95 -18.61 -20.32
CA MET A 23 12.53 -18.43 -18.99
C MET A 23 11.87 -19.34 -17.94
N LEU A 24 10.54 -19.47 -17.98
CA LEU A 24 9.78 -20.27 -17.02
C LEU A 24 9.78 -21.78 -17.35
N GLN A 25 9.90 -22.14 -18.63
CA GLN A 25 9.89 -23.53 -19.09
C GLN A 25 11.22 -24.23 -18.92
N ALA A 26 12.32 -23.56 -19.26
CA ALA A 26 13.64 -24.18 -19.38
C ALA A 26 14.77 -23.30 -18.82
N PRO A 27 14.76 -22.99 -17.51
CA PRO A 27 15.86 -22.23 -16.91
C PRO A 27 17.16 -23.04 -17.00
N LEU A 28 18.25 -22.38 -17.36
CA LEU A 28 19.53 -23.03 -17.55
C LEU A 28 20.14 -23.60 -16.27
N LEU A 29 19.89 -22.96 -15.12
CA LEU A 29 20.37 -23.36 -13.80
C LEU A 29 21.88 -23.72 -13.80
N LEU A 30 22.70 -22.89 -14.44
CA LEU A 30 24.18 -23.14 -14.52
C LEU A 30 24.77 -23.01 -13.10
N ARG A 31 25.75 -23.88 -12.80
CA ARG A 31 26.38 -23.91 -11.47
C ARG A 31 27.04 -22.59 -11.09
N GLU A 32 27.71 -21.98 -12.06
CA GLU A 32 28.35 -20.67 -11.86
C GLU A 32 27.36 -19.56 -11.58
N ASP A 33 26.17 -19.60 -12.19
CA ASP A 33 25.09 -18.65 -11.93
C ASP A 33 24.50 -18.87 -10.54
N ILE A 34 24.24 -20.13 -10.16
CA ILE A 34 23.78 -20.50 -8.83
C ILE A 34 24.75 -20.03 -7.76
N GLN A 35 26.04 -20.23 -7.96
CA GLN A 35 27.08 -19.80 -7.01
C GLN A 35 27.11 -18.27 -6.84
N ARG A 36 26.96 -17.51 -7.94
CA ARG A 36 26.87 -16.05 -7.89
C ARG A 36 25.61 -15.60 -7.16
N GLU A 37 24.47 -16.25 -7.45
CA GLU A 37 23.20 -15.91 -6.84
C GLU A 37 23.17 -16.18 -5.34
N VAL A 38 23.81 -17.26 -4.85
CA VAL A 38 23.98 -17.52 -3.42
C VAL A 38 24.67 -16.35 -2.72
N ALA A 39 25.70 -15.76 -3.36
CA ALA A 39 26.40 -14.59 -2.80
C ALA A 39 25.52 -13.32 -2.80
N VAL A 40 24.68 -13.13 -3.82
CA VAL A 40 23.70 -12.03 -3.89
C VAL A 40 22.66 -12.18 -2.78
N ILE A 41 22.08 -13.37 -2.64
CA ILE A 41 21.09 -13.69 -1.60
C ILE A 41 21.67 -13.44 -0.20
N ASP A 42 22.92 -13.80 0.05
CA ASP A 42 23.58 -13.55 1.34
C ASP A 42 23.78 -12.05 1.61
N ALA A 43 24.11 -11.27 0.59
CA ALA A 43 24.18 -9.81 0.71
C ALA A 43 22.81 -9.20 1.02
N GLU A 44 21.76 -9.66 0.34
CA GLU A 44 20.37 -9.25 0.64
C GLU A 44 19.96 -9.64 2.06
N TYR A 45 20.29 -10.83 2.52
CA TYR A 45 20.04 -11.29 3.89
C TYR A 45 20.62 -10.33 4.92
N ARG A 46 21.89 -9.94 4.76
CA ARG A 46 22.55 -8.99 5.66
C ARG A 46 21.93 -7.60 5.62
N LEU A 47 21.52 -7.14 4.44
CA LEU A 47 20.84 -5.86 4.26
C LEU A 47 19.48 -5.87 4.98
N ILE A 48 18.69 -6.92 4.79
CA ILE A 48 17.35 -7.04 5.36
C ILE A 48 17.38 -7.16 6.88
N GLN A 49 18.41 -7.75 7.47
CA GLN A 49 18.56 -7.79 8.94
C GLN A 49 18.59 -6.40 9.58
N GLN A 50 19.04 -5.38 8.84
CA GLN A 50 19.08 -3.99 9.29
C GLN A 50 17.91 -3.15 8.77
N HIS A 51 17.09 -3.70 7.87
CA HIS A 51 15.97 -2.98 7.25
C HIS A 51 14.82 -2.82 8.24
N GLU A 52 14.59 -1.59 8.70
CA GLU A 52 13.58 -1.26 9.73
C GLU A 52 12.17 -1.78 9.43
N PRO A 53 11.60 -1.64 8.22
CA PRO A 53 10.28 -2.20 7.91
C PRO A 53 10.20 -3.72 8.11
N SER A 54 11.22 -4.47 7.69
CA SER A 54 11.28 -5.93 7.84
C SER A 54 11.42 -6.36 9.30
N ARG A 55 12.17 -5.59 10.10
CA ARG A 55 12.29 -5.80 11.56
C ARG A 55 10.96 -5.61 12.27
N ARG A 56 10.19 -4.58 11.90
CA ARG A 56 8.84 -4.31 12.43
C ARG A 56 7.86 -5.41 12.07
N GLU A 57 7.87 -5.87 10.83
CA GLU A 57 7.03 -6.97 10.38
C GLU A 57 7.38 -8.29 11.09
N ALA A 58 8.67 -8.58 11.31
CA ALA A 58 9.11 -9.71 12.11
C ALA A 58 8.63 -9.63 13.58
N ALA A 59 8.65 -8.43 14.17
CA ALA A 59 8.10 -8.21 15.52
C ALA A 59 6.58 -8.49 15.57
N VAL A 60 5.82 -8.06 14.57
CA VAL A 60 4.38 -8.35 14.46
C VAL A 60 4.11 -9.84 14.34
N ARG A 61 4.85 -10.55 13.48
CA ARG A 61 4.73 -12.01 13.33
C ARG A 61 5.10 -12.77 14.60
N HIS A 62 6.08 -12.27 15.34
CA HIS A 62 6.44 -12.80 16.65
C HIS A 62 5.29 -12.63 17.65
N ALA A 63 4.70 -11.42 17.70
CA ALA A 63 3.59 -11.10 18.61
C ALA A 63 2.31 -11.89 18.34
N ALA A 64 2.11 -12.38 17.13
CA ALA A 64 0.94 -13.19 16.74
C ALA A 64 1.12 -14.68 16.99
N SER A 65 2.22 -15.13 17.58
CA SER A 65 2.53 -16.57 17.75
C SER A 65 2.29 -17.38 16.47
N ALA A 66 2.65 -16.81 15.32
CA ALA A 66 2.42 -17.40 14.01
C ALA A 66 3.10 -18.77 13.87
N PRO A 67 2.61 -19.67 13.00
CA PRO A 67 3.24 -20.97 12.76
C PRO A 67 4.71 -20.84 12.34
N ALA A 68 5.54 -21.84 12.67
CA ALA A 68 6.98 -21.81 12.41
C ALA A 68 7.31 -21.50 10.94
N ALA A 69 6.55 -22.07 9.99
CA ALA A 69 6.73 -21.79 8.55
C ALA A 69 6.51 -20.32 8.19
N PHE A 70 5.56 -19.66 8.85
CA PHE A 70 5.24 -18.26 8.65
C PHE A 70 6.25 -17.30 9.34
N ARG A 71 6.92 -17.80 10.38
CA ARG A 71 7.95 -17.07 11.12
C ARG A 71 9.36 -17.28 10.58
N ARG A 72 9.54 -18.05 9.50
CA ARG A 72 10.86 -18.18 8.87
C ARG A 72 11.27 -16.86 8.25
N PHE A 73 12.56 -16.61 8.27
CA PHE A 73 13.13 -15.51 7.50
C PHE A 73 12.83 -15.72 6.01
N GLN A 74 12.38 -14.68 5.32
CA GLN A 74 11.86 -14.82 3.95
C GLN A 74 12.96 -14.82 2.90
N VAL A 75 14.16 -14.35 3.26
CA VAL A 75 15.33 -14.33 2.39
C VAL A 75 16.28 -15.43 2.86
N GLY A 76 16.83 -16.18 1.94
CA GLY A 76 17.86 -17.17 2.21
C GLY A 76 19.17 -16.55 2.69
N SER A 77 20.08 -17.38 3.17
CA SER A 77 21.46 -16.98 3.49
C SER A 77 22.42 -17.97 2.90
N ALA A 78 23.69 -17.60 2.75
CA ALA A 78 24.72 -18.54 2.32
C ALA A 78 24.75 -19.80 3.20
N ASP A 79 24.60 -19.66 4.52
CA ASP A 79 24.57 -20.79 5.45
C ASP A 79 23.38 -21.73 5.21
N ALA A 80 22.20 -21.18 4.91
CA ALA A 80 21.00 -21.96 4.61
C ALA A 80 21.09 -22.68 3.25
N LEU A 81 21.89 -22.18 2.34
CA LEU A 81 22.15 -22.71 1.00
C LEU A 81 23.52 -23.41 0.94
N ALA A 82 24.23 -23.51 2.06
CA ALA A 82 25.53 -24.16 2.13
C ALA A 82 25.42 -25.65 1.82
N GLY A 83 26.37 -26.18 1.04
CA GLY A 83 26.44 -27.59 0.69
C GLY A 83 27.09 -27.84 -0.66
N ASP A 84 26.91 -29.05 -1.17
CA ASP A 84 27.39 -29.39 -2.50
C ASP A 84 26.55 -28.64 -3.57
N LEU A 85 27.25 -27.89 -4.40
CA LEU A 85 26.67 -27.11 -5.50
C LEU A 85 25.89 -28.00 -6.49
N ALA A 86 26.33 -29.25 -6.68
CA ALA A 86 25.62 -30.19 -7.54
C ALA A 86 24.30 -30.64 -6.89
N ALA A 87 24.27 -30.84 -5.58
CA ALA A 87 23.06 -31.15 -4.85
C ALA A 87 22.07 -29.97 -4.86
N LEU A 88 22.57 -28.74 -4.69
CA LEU A 88 21.73 -27.53 -4.79
C LEU A 88 21.14 -27.36 -6.20
N GLN A 89 21.95 -27.57 -7.26
CA GLN A 89 21.47 -27.52 -8.64
C GLN A 89 20.37 -28.57 -8.89
N ALA A 90 20.56 -29.81 -8.39
CA ALA A 90 19.57 -30.88 -8.51
C ALA A 90 18.27 -30.50 -7.78
N ALA A 91 18.36 -29.99 -6.55
CA ALA A 91 17.21 -29.54 -5.77
C ALA A 91 16.44 -28.38 -6.45
N LEU A 92 17.13 -27.43 -7.06
CA LEU A 92 16.51 -26.35 -7.86
C LEU A 92 15.80 -26.91 -9.08
N GLY A 93 16.39 -27.89 -9.77
CA GLY A 93 15.76 -28.58 -10.89
C GLY A 93 14.50 -29.34 -10.48
N ASP A 94 14.53 -30.02 -9.34
CA ASP A 94 13.35 -30.72 -8.76
C ASP A 94 12.25 -29.74 -8.35
N PHE A 95 12.62 -28.64 -7.71
CA PHE A 95 11.71 -27.58 -7.35
C PHE A 95 11.03 -26.97 -8.59
N HIS A 96 11.82 -26.66 -9.62
CA HIS A 96 11.31 -26.13 -10.87
C HIS A 96 10.33 -27.10 -11.53
N ARG A 97 10.69 -28.39 -11.73
CA ARG A 97 9.82 -29.40 -12.32
C ARG A 97 8.50 -29.60 -11.54
N THR A 98 8.55 -29.43 -10.22
CA THR A 98 7.37 -29.61 -9.36
C THR A 98 6.46 -28.41 -9.35
N HIS A 99 7.01 -27.19 -9.39
CA HIS A 99 6.25 -25.98 -9.10
C HIS A 99 5.99 -25.11 -10.34
N TYR A 100 6.82 -25.20 -11.39
CA TYR A 100 6.68 -24.40 -12.63
C TYR A 100 5.90 -25.19 -13.68
N VAL A 101 4.67 -25.52 -13.37
CA VAL A 101 3.74 -26.29 -14.22
C VAL A 101 2.44 -25.55 -14.43
N ALA A 102 1.78 -25.77 -15.57
CA ALA A 102 0.61 -24.98 -16.00
C ALA A 102 -0.50 -24.93 -14.93
N ARG A 103 -0.79 -26.05 -14.24
CA ARG A 103 -1.83 -26.09 -13.19
C ARG A 103 -1.52 -25.31 -11.91
N ARG A 104 -0.30 -24.75 -11.79
CA ARG A 104 0.13 -23.93 -10.64
C ARG A 104 0.38 -22.47 -11.04
N MET A 105 0.13 -22.10 -12.30
CA MET A 105 0.38 -20.77 -12.83
C MET A 105 -0.93 -20.06 -13.17
N GLN A 106 -0.92 -18.74 -13.07
CA GLN A 106 -1.93 -17.85 -13.61
C GLN A 106 -1.25 -16.86 -14.52
N LEU A 107 -1.69 -16.76 -15.76
CA LEU A 107 -1.21 -15.79 -16.73
C LEU A 107 -2.22 -14.65 -16.84
N TRP A 108 -1.73 -13.43 -16.69
CA TRP A 108 -2.49 -12.20 -16.85
C TRP A 108 -1.91 -11.41 -18.01
N LEU A 109 -2.71 -11.14 -19.03
CA LEU A 109 -2.33 -10.33 -20.21
C LEU A 109 -3.21 -9.09 -20.28
N GLN A 110 -2.61 -7.95 -20.56
CA GLN A 110 -3.29 -6.68 -20.76
C GLN A 110 -2.62 -5.94 -21.91
N GLY A 111 -3.41 -5.49 -22.89
CA GLY A 111 -2.89 -4.75 -24.04
C GLY A 111 -4.02 -4.25 -24.92
N PRO A 112 -3.72 -3.49 -25.99
CA PRO A 112 -4.70 -2.99 -26.95
C PRO A 112 -5.17 -4.07 -27.96
N GLN A 113 -4.58 -5.28 -27.93
CA GLN A 113 -4.95 -6.38 -28.81
C GLN A 113 -6.36 -6.87 -28.52
N SER A 114 -7.02 -7.49 -29.51
CA SER A 114 -8.31 -8.14 -29.33
C SER A 114 -8.24 -9.26 -28.30
N LEU A 115 -9.36 -9.57 -27.64
CA LEU A 115 -9.43 -10.69 -26.68
C LEU A 115 -9.08 -12.03 -27.36
N GLU A 116 -9.40 -12.20 -28.63
CA GLU A 116 -9.05 -13.38 -29.42
C GLU A 116 -7.51 -13.50 -29.55
N ALA A 117 -6.82 -12.42 -29.96
CA ALA A 117 -5.37 -12.40 -30.07
C ALA A 117 -4.66 -12.63 -28.73
N LEU A 118 -5.17 -12.03 -27.64
CA LEU A 118 -4.65 -12.30 -26.29
C LEU A 118 -4.91 -13.76 -25.87
N GLY A 119 -6.08 -14.34 -26.26
CA GLY A 119 -6.41 -15.74 -26.03
C GLY A 119 -5.47 -16.69 -26.75
N GLU A 120 -5.12 -16.40 -28.00
CA GLU A 120 -4.12 -17.20 -28.78
C GLU A 120 -2.72 -17.13 -28.15
N LEU A 121 -2.31 -15.95 -27.66
CA LEU A 121 -1.05 -15.81 -26.92
C LEU A 121 -1.03 -16.63 -25.64
N ALA A 122 -2.13 -16.59 -24.88
CA ALA A 122 -2.27 -17.38 -23.66
C ALA A 122 -2.26 -18.90 -23.95
N ALA A 123 -2.95 -19.33 -25.01
CA ALA A 123 -2.96 -20.74 -25.44
C ALA A 123 -1.56 -21.23 -25.83
N ARG A 124 -0.81 -20.44 -26.60
CA ARG A 124 0.59 -20.74 -26.95
C ARG A 124 1.49 -20.83 -25.73
N PHE A 125 1.37 -19.88 -24.81
CA PHE A 125 2.10 -19.89 -23.54
C PHE A 125 1.82 -21.17 -22.73
N ALA A 126 0.55 -21.54 -22.60
CA ALA A 126 0.15 -22.74 -21.86
C ALA A 126 0.65 -24.04 -22.52
N ALA A 127 0.63 -24.12 -23.84
CA ALA A 127 1.06 -25.31 -24.58
C ALA A 127 2.57 -25.63 -24.40
N GLY A 128 3.40 -24.65 -24.06
CA GLY A 128 4.83 -24.83 -23.79
C GLY A 128 5.13 -25.34 -22.36
N LEU A 129 4.14 -25.38 -21.46
CA LEU A 129 4.34 -25.78 -20.08
C LEU A 129 3.87 -27.22 -19.83
N ALA A 130 4.57 -27.95 -18.96
CA ALA A 130 4.09 -29.23 -18.48
C ALA A 130 2.76 -29.03 -17.71
N ALA A 131 1.79 -29.93 -17.92
CA ALA A 131 0.49 -29.83 -17.24
C ALA A 131 0.62 -29.85 -15.71
N GLY A 132 1.36 -30.81 -15.17
CA GLY A 132 1.63 -30.96 -13.75
C GLY A 132 0.41 -31.25 -12.88
N GLU A 133 0.62 -31.30 -11.56
CA GLU A 133 -0.42 -31.47 -10.58
C GLU A 133 -0.80 -30.13 -9.93
N PRO A 134 -2.08 -29.89 -9.61
CA PRO A 134 -2.49 -28.71 -8.88
C PRO A 134 -1.82 -28.66 -7.50
N PRO A 135 -1.63 -27.48 -6.92
CA PRO A 135 -1.11 -27.41 -5.56
C PRO A 135 -2.09 -28.03 -4.58
N PRO A 136 -1.59 -28.74 -3.55
CA PRO A 136 -2.47 -29.21 -2.48
C PRO A 136 -3.17 -28.00 -1.82
N PRO A 137 -4.39 -28.17 -1.29
CA PRO A 137 -5.05 -27.11 -0.54
C PRO A 137 -4.14 -26.61 0.59
N ALA A 138 -3.88 -25.31 0.62
CA ALA A 138 -3.13 -24.71 1.71
C ALA A 138 -3.94 -24.86 3.01
N PRO A 139 -3.32 -25.29 4.12
CA PRO A 139 -4.01 -25.28 5.40
C PRO A 139 -4.36 -23.84 5.77
N PRO A 140 -5.52 -23.58 6.41
CA PRO A 140 -5.88 -22.24 6.84
C PRO A 140 -4.83 -21.71 7.82
N LEU A 141 -4.49 -20.43 7.69
CA LEU A 141 -3.59 -19.77 8.63
C LEU A 141 -4.25 -19.76 10.02
N ARG A 142 -3.54 -20.31 10.99
CA ARG A 142 -3.92 -20.23 12.41
C ARG A 142 -2.86 -19.43 13.14
N LEU A 143 -3.25 -18.28 13.64
CA LEU A 143 -2.43 -17.48 14.53
C LEU A 143 -2.74 -17.89 15.98
N GLY A 144 -1.74 -17.81 16.86
CA GLY A 144 -1.90 -18.08 18.28
C GLY A 144 -2.45 -16.87 19.05
N GLU A 145 -1.94 -16.66 20.24
CA GLU A 145 -2.30 -15.49 21.04
C GLU A 145 -1.76 -14.22 20.42
N PHE A 146 -2.57 -13.15 20.47
CA PHE A 146 -2.20 -11.82 20.01
C PHE A 146 -1.70 -11.00 21.21
N THR A 147 -0.47 -10.53 21.12
CA THR A 147 0.14 -9.70 22.17
C THR A 147 0.40 -8.31 21.69
N ALA A 148 0.36 -7.36 22.65
CA ALA A 148 0.84 -6.00 22.39
C ALA A 148 2.32 -5.92 22.79
N LEU A 149 3.16 -5.47 21.83
CA LEU A 149 4.61 -5.37 22.02
C LEU A 149 5.08 -3.93 21.78
N GLN A 150 6.23 -3.62 22.39
CA GLN A 150 7.05 -2.47 22.03
C GLN A 150 8.32 -2.96 21.36
N LEU A 151 8.75 -2.25 20.31
CA LEU A 151 10.02 -2.42 19.63
C LEU A 151 10.86 -1.14 19.83
N ALA A 152 12.06 -1.26 20.37
CA ALA A 152 12.99 -0.14 20.41
C ALA A 152 13.54 0.09 19.00
N VAL A 153 13.42 1.33 18.52
CA VAL A 153 13.90 1.78 17.21
C VAL A 153 14.82 2.98 17.38
N SER A 154 15.77 3.15 16.45
CA SER A 154 16.69 4.29 16.44
C SER A 154 16.05 5.57 15.89
N SER A 155 15.06 5.43 15.02
CA SER A 155 14.37 6.52 14.33
C SER A 155 12.97 6.11 13.91
N GLN A 156 12.18 7.07 13.46
CA GLN A 156 10.85 6.85 12.87
C GLN A 156 9.91 6.04 13.78
N PRO A 157 9.50 6.60 14.92
CA PRO A 157 8.51 5.94 15.78
C PRO A 157 7.20 5.69 15.01
N ALA A 158 6.54 4.59 15.34
CA ALA A 158 5.31 4.19 14.65
C ALA A 158 4.39 3.34 15.53
N LEU A 159 3.09 3.38 15.22
CA LEU A 159 2.12 2.41 15.68
C LEU A 159 1.76 1.46 14.54
N TRP A 160 1.81 0.17 14.78
CA TRP A 160 1.23 -0.86 13.93
C TRP A 160 0.02 -1.48 14.64
N ARG A 161 -1.14 -1.41 14.01
CA ARG A 161 -2.33 -2.11 14.45
C ARG A 161 -2.68 -3.15 13.39
N CYS A 162 -2.61 -4.43 13.76
CA CYS A 162 -2.63 -5.54 12.80
C CYS A 162 -3.79 -6.51 13.08
N PRO A 163 -5.03 -6.18 12.66
CA PRO A 163 -6.20 -7.02 12.83
C PRO A 163 -6.20 -8.20 11.85
N LEU A 164 -6.65 -9.36 12.32
CA LEU A 164 -6.96 -10.52 11.50
C LEU A 164 -8.48 -10.55 11.24
N ILE A 165 -8.87 -10.50 9.99
CA ILE A 165 -10.27 -10.38 9.56
C ILE A 165 -10.66 -11.48 8.56
N ALA A 166 -11.95 -11.72 8.38
CA ALA A 166 -12.44 -12.40 7.20
C ALA A 166 -12.14 -11.53 5.95
N LEU A 167 -11.74 -12.18 4.86
CA LEU A 167 -11.46 -11.45 3.62
C LEU A 167 -12.72 -10.72 3.13
N SER A 168 -12.59 -9.46 2.77
CA SER A 168 -13.70 -8.61 2.35
C SER A 168 -13.25 -7.54 1.37
N ASP A 169 -14.06 -7.29 0.34
CA ASP A 169 -13.86 -6.19 -0.62
C ASP A 169 -13.95 -4.80 0.06
N ASN A 170 -14.56 -4.74 1.25
CA ASN A 170 -14.64 -3.52 2.07
C ASN A 170 -13.26 -2.99 2.53
N VAL A 171 -12.19 -3.80 2.46
CA VAL A 171 -10.83 -3.34 2.74
C VAL A 171 -10.40 -2.24 1.76
N THR A 172 -10.83 -2.32 0.50
CA THR A 172 -10.56 -1.26 -0.49
C THR A 172 -11.23 0.04 -0.08
N LEU A 173 -12.48 -0.02 0.39
CA LEU A 173 -13.20 1.15 0.88
C LEU A 173 -12.58 1.70 2.18
N LEU A 174 -12.24 0.84 3.13
CA LEU A 174 -11.52 1.21 4.35
C LEU A 174 -10.23 1.98 4.03
N ARG A 175 -9.48 1.51 3.02
CA ARG A 175 -8.25 2.15 2.58
C ARG A 175 -8.47 3.59 2.10
N GLU A 176 -9.54 3.86 1.36
CA GLU A 176 -9.83 5.22 0.89
C GLU A 176 -10.15 6.16 2.07
N PHE A 177 -10.94 5.70 3.04
CA PHE A 177 -11.21 6.48 4.25
C PHE A 177 -9.95 6.68 5.11
N LEU A 178 -9.08 5.67 5.19
CA LEU A 178 -7.85 5.73 5.99
C LEU A 178 -6.83 6.70 5.39
N LEU A 179 -6.68 6.69 4.06
CA LEU A 179 -5.72 7.51 3.33
C LEU A 179 -6.27 8.91 2.99
N ASP A 180 -7.51 9.20 3.38
CA ASP A 180 -8.08 10.52 3.20
C ASP A 180 -7.40 11.54 4.12
N GLU A 181 -7.02 12.67 3.56
CA GLU A 181 -6.35 13.77 4.24
C GLU A 181 -7.18 15.07 4.22
N ALA A 182 -8.39 15.01 3.68
CA ALA A 182 -9.30 16.14 3.61
C ALA A 182 -9.76 16.59 5.01
N PRO A 183 -10.18 17.85 5.19
CA PRO A 183 -10.67 18.35 6.46
C PRO A 183 -11.76 17.43 7.07
N GLY A 184 -11.61 17.09 8.33
CA GLY A 184 -12.49 16.16 9.04
C GLY A 184 -12.10 14.69 8.93
N SER A 185 -11.18 14.31 8.05
CA SER A 185 -10.65 12.94 7.98
C SER A 185 -9.82 12.56 9.22
N LEU A 186 -9.56 11.26 9.39
CA LEU A 186 -8.68 10.76 10.45
C LEU A 186 -7.30 11.44 10.37
N MET A 187 -6.67 11.43 9.21
CA MET A 187 -5.31 11.93 9.06
C MET A 187 -5.21 13.45 9.24
N ALA A 188 -6.16 14.22 8.70
CA ALA A 188 -6.20 15.65 8.94
C ALA A 188 -6.34 15.97 10.45
N SER A 189 -7.21 15.23 11.15
CA SER A 189 -7.45 15.39 12.59
C SER A 189 -6.22 15.00 13.43
N LEU A 190 -5.55 13.90 13.08
CA LEU A 190 -4.33 13.45 13.77
C LEU A 190 -3.17 14.43 13.56
N ARG A 191 -2.97 14.96 12.34
CA ARG A 191 -1.94 15.98 12.06
C ARG A 191 -2.20 17.28 12.80
N GLN A 192 -3.44 17.75 12.80
CA GLN A 192 -3.81 18.97 13.54
C GLN A 192 -3.46 18.87 15.03
N ARG A 193 -3.57 17.68 15.61
CA ARG A 193 -3.20 17.37 16.99
C ARG A 193 -1.74 16.93 17.16
N ARG A 194 -0.97 16.87 16.09
CA ARG A 194 0.42 16.37 16.08
C ARG A 194 0.55 14.96 16.66
N LEU A 195 -0.45 14.10 16.38
CA LEU A 195 -0.48 12.71 16.84
C LEU A 195 0.15 11.76 15.84
N ALA A 196 -0.04 11.98 14.55
CA ALA A 196 0.59 11.18 13.50
C ALA A 196 0.87 12.03 12.26
N GLY A 197 1.98 11.73 11.58
CA GLY A 197 2.40 12.41 10.34
C GLY A 197 1.90 11.73 9.09
N ASP A 198 1.86 10.40 9.07
CA ASP A 198 1.53 9.61 7.89
C ASP A 198 0.88 8.28 8.26
N VAL A 199 0.22 7.64 7.28
CA VAL A 199 -0.43 6.34 7.45
C VAL A 199 -0.27 5.47 6.20
N ALA A 200 -0.14 4.16 6.42
CA ALA A 200 -0.19 3.14 5.38
C ALA A 200 -1.11 1.98 5.80
N LEU A 201 -1.72 1.33 4.81
CA LEU A 201 -2.42 0.06 4.99
C LEU A 201 -1.71 -1.00 4.15
N ASN A 202 -1.17 -2.00 4.82
CA ASN A 202 -0.43 -3.09 4.22
C ASN A 202 -1.10 -4.43 4.48
N TRP A 203 -0.88 -5.39 3.59
CA TRP A 203 -1.26 -6.77 3.78
C TRP A 203 -0.06 -7.54 4.31
N LEU A 204 -0.21 -8.14 5.51
CA LEU A 204 0.78 -9.05 6.07
C LEU A 204 0.57 -10.48 5.55
N TYR A 205 -0.68 -10.82 5.29
CA TYR A 205 -1.11 -12.09 4.72
C TYR A 205 -2.51 -11.98 4.11
N GLN A 206 -2.76 -12.74 3.06
CA GLN A 206 -4.07 -12.88 2.46
C GLN A 206 -4.23 -14.30 1.87
N ASP A 207 -5.35 -14.93 2.14
CA ASP A 207 -5.83 -16.09 1.42
C ASP A 207 -7.30 -15.89 1.01
N ARG A 208 -7.95 -16.94 0.52
CA ARG A 208 -9.36 -16.84 0.09
C ARG A 208 -10.37 -16.64 1.24
N TYR A 209 -9.96 -16.73 2.48
CA TYR A 209 -10.84 -16.66 3.65
C TYR A 209 -10.47 -15.52 4.60
N LEU A 210 -9.17 -15.29 4.77
CA LEU A 210 -8.63 -14.42 5.80
C LEU A 210 -7.73 -13.35 5.20
N GLY A 211 -7.76 -12.19 5.83
CA GLY A 211 -6.83 -11.09 5.61
C GLY A 211 -6.18 -10.66 6.92
N TRP A 212 -4.85 -10.58 6.94
CA TRP A 212 -4.13 -9.99 8.05
C TRP A 212 -3.57 -8.64 7.59
N LEU A 213 -4.17 -7.57 8.11
CA LEU A 213 -3.83 -6.20 7.74
C LEU A 213 -2.80 -5.61 8.71
N ALA A 214 -2.11 -4.58 8.27
CA ALA A 214 -1.37 -3.67 9.12
C ALA A 214 -1.75 -2.23 8.79
N LEU A 215 -2.37 -1.55 9.75
CA LEU A 215 -2.56 -0.10 9.75
C LEU A 215 -1.33 0.48 10.45
N VAL A 216 -0.51 1.22 9.70
CA VAL A 216 0.79 1.73 10.16
C VAL A 216 0.74 3.24 10.22
N PHE A 217 0.93 3.81 11.39
CA PHE A 217 0.92 5.26 11.62
C PHE A 217 2.32 5.72 12.03
N ALA A 218 2.85 6.73 11.34
CA ALA A 218 4.07 7.41 11.76
C ALA A 218 3.74 8.29 12.97
N SER A 219 4.12 7.86 14.18
CA SER A 219 3.74 8.52 15.43
C SER A 219 4.69 8.17 16.58
N ASP A 220 5.03 9.16 17.37
CA ASP A 220 5.71 9.03 18.67
C ASP A 220 4.73 8.90 19.85
N ARG A 221 3.41 9.00 19.58
CA ARG A 221 2.30 8.92 20.53
C ARG A 221 1.36 7.74 20.23
N PRO A 222 1.84 6.48 20.23
CA PRO A 222 1.10 5.33 19.73
C PRO A 222 -0.18 5.04 20.53
N GLU A 223 -0.22 5.33 21.84
CA GLU A 223 -1.39 5.09 22.67
C GLU A 223 -2.57 5.99 22.29
N GLU A 224 -2.30 7.26 22.05
CA GLU A 224 -3.33 8.23 21.65
C GLU A 224 -3.86 7.92 20.26
N VAL A 225 -2.96 7.59 19.31
CA VAL A 225 -3.38 7.19 17.96
C VAL A 225 -4.24 5.93 18.00
N ASP A 226 -3.89 4.91 18.77
CA ASP A 226 -4.67 3.66 18.87
C ASP A 226 -6.10 3.90 19.41
N ARG A 227 -6.25 4.83 20.36
CA ARG A 227 -7.58 5.26 20.86
C ARG A 227 -8.39 5.98 19.77
N GLN A 228 -7.76 6.90 19.04
CA GLN A 228 -8.44 7.62 17.95
C GLN A 228 -8.85 6.72 16.79
N ILE A 229 -8.06 5.69 16.47
CA ILE A 229 -8.46 4.66 15.50
C ILE A 229 -9.76 3.98 15.93
N THR A 230 -9.89 3.66 17.22
CA THR A 230 -11.11 3.03 17.75
C THR A 230 -12.33 3.93 17.59
N HIS A 231 -12.23 5.21 17.93
CA HIS A 231 -13.30 6.19 17.73
C HIS A 231 -13.62 6.41 16.24
N TRP A 232 -12.60 6.43 15.40
CA TRP A 232 -12.78 6.54 13.95
C TRP A 232 -13.51 5.35 13.35
N LEU A 233 -13.19 4.11 13.77
CA LEU A 233 -13.92 2.92 13.33
C LEU A 233 -15.40 2.94 13.77
N GLN A 234 -15.70 3.52 14.93
CA GLN A 234 -17.09 3.75 15.38
C GLN A 234 -17.78 4.79 14.49
N ALA A 235 -17.10 5.88 14.13
CA ALA A 235 -17.64 6.89 13.23
C ALA A 235 -17.89 6.32 11.82
N LEU A 236 -17.01 5.45 11.29
CA LEU A 236 -17.22 4.79 10.01
C LEU A 236 -18.47 3.91 9.95
N GLN A 237 -18.90 3.32 11.07
CA GLN A 237 -20.14 2.53 11.14
C GLN A 237 -21.39 3.39 10.90
N GLN A 238 -21.28 4.72 11.06
CA GLN A 238 -22.37 5.66 10.85
C GLN A 238 -22.34 6.34 9.47
N THR A 239 -21.41 5.94 8.59
CA THR A 239 -21.33 6.51 7.23
C THR A 239 -22.56 6.15 6.42
N THR A 240 -23.07 7.15 5.67
CA THR A 240 -24.23 6.95 4.79
C THR A 240 -23.86 6.15 3.53
N PRO A 241 -24.84 5.50 2.88
CA PRO A 241 -24.61 4.84 1.59
C PRO A 241 -24.03 5.79 0.52
N GLU A 242 -24.43 7.06 0.54
CA GLU A 242 -23.91 8.07 -0.37
C GLU A 242 -22.41 8.33 -0.13
N GLN A 243 -21.99 8.45 1.13
CA GLN A 243 -20.59 8.61 1.50
C GLN A 243 -19.78 7.39 1.09
N GLN A 244 -20.26 6.17 1.39
CA GLN A 244 -19.61 4.93 1.00
C GLN A 244 -19.45 4.84 -0.54
N GLN A 245 -20.49 5.18 -1.29
CA GLN A 245 -20.46 5.20 -2.74
C GLN A 245 -19.46 6.24 -3.28
N HIS A 246 -19.37 7.41 -2.65
CA HIS A 246 -18.41 8.45 -3.01
C HIS A 246 -16.96 7.96 -2.88
N TYR A 247 -16.58 7.40 -1.72
CA TYR A 247 -15.23 6.86 -1.51
C TYR A 247 -14.94 5.64 -2.41
N TYR A 248 -15.94 4.82 -2.70
CA TYR A 248 -15.81 3.75 -3.69
C TYR A 248 -15.48 4.30 -5.09
N GLN A 249 -16.11 5.39 -5.52
CA GLN A 249 -15.78 6.04 -6.78
C GLN A 249 -14.35 6.61 -6.79
N LEU A 250 -13.87 7.14 -5.65
CA LEU A 250 -12.47 7.56 -5.52
C LEU A 250 -11.51 6.38 -5.72
N SER A 251 -11.80 5.22 -5.14
CA SER A 251 -10.97 4.01 -5.33
C SER A 251 -10.90 3.60 -6.79
N ARG A 252 -12.03 3.66 -7.51
CA ARG A 252 -12.07 3.35 -8.94
C ARG A 252 -11.28 4.35 -9.78
N ARG A 253 -11.43 5.65 -9.53
CA ARG A 253 -10.66 6.69 -10.22
C ARG A 253 -9.17 6.51 -10.00
N ARG A 254 -8.75 6.25 -8.76
CA ARG A 254 -7.36 5.97 -8.44
C ARG A 254 -6.83 4.76 -9.19
N PHE A 255 -7.59 3.66 -9.23
CA PHE A 255 -7.21 2.47 -9.99
C PHE A 255 -7.09 2.78 -11.50
N GLN A 256 -8.02 3.54 -12.07
CA GLN A 256 -8.00 3.94 -13.49
C GLN A 256 -6.81 4.84 -13.84
N ALA A 257 -6.31 5.63 -12.89
CA ALA A 257 -5.16 6.52 -13.05
C ALA A 257 -3.80 5.80 -12.93
N LEU A 258 -3.78 4.52 -12.52
CA LEU A 258 -2.54 3.74 -12.44
C LEU A 258 -1.99 3.44 -13.84
N SER A 259 -0.67 3.21 -13.91
CA SER A 259 -0.04 2.67 -15.10
C SER A 259 -0.66 1.33 -15.52
N PRO A 260 -0.62 0.94 -16.81
CA PRO A 260 -1.12 -0.35 -17.25
C PRO A 260 -0.54 -1.53 -16.46
N LEU A 261 0.75 -1.49 -16.16
CA LEU A 261 1.44 -2.52 -15.38
C LEU A 261 0.92 -2.59 -13.94
N ASP A 262 0.70 -1.43 -13.29
CA ASP A 262 0.18 -1.42 -11.92
C ASP A 262 -1.29 -1.83 -11.84
N GLN A 263 -2.09 -1.50 -12.86
CA GLN A 263 -3.45 -2.03 -12.99
C GLN A 263 -3.44 -3.56 -13.11
N LEU A 264 -2.55 -4.10 -13.94
CA LEU A 264 -2.39 -5.55 -14.12
C LEU A 264 -1.99 -6.23 -12.79
N ARG A 265 -1.01 -5.66 -12.08
CA ARG A 265 -0.59 -6.14 -10.77
C ARG A 265 -1.74 -6.16 -9.76
N GLN A 266 -2.51 -5.07 -9.68
CA GLN A 266 -3.65 -5.02 -8.76
C GLN A 266 -4.73 -6.05 -9.11
N ARG A 267 -4.99 -6.30 -10.41
CA ARG A 267 -5.92 -7.36 -10.84
C ARG A 267 -5.39 -8.75 -10.48
N ALA A 268 -4.13 -9.02 -10.77
CA ALA A 268 -3.50 -10.32 -10.53
C ALA A 268 -3.47 -10.69 -9.03
N PHE A 269 -3.30 -9.71 -8.16
CA PHE A 269 -3.27 -9.93 -6.70
C PHE A 269 -4.62 -9.74 -6.00
N GLY A 270 -5.70 -9.43 -6.73
CA GLY A 270 -7.02 -9.23 -6.15
C GLY A 270 -7.19 -7.91 -5.39
N PHE A 271 -6.41 -6.88 -5.71
CA PHE A 271 -6.49 -5.55 -5.10
C PHE A 271 -7.24 -4.52 -5.95
N ALA A 272 -7.61 -4.89 -7.19
CA ALA A 272 -8.45 -4.03 -8.02
C ALA A 272 -9.82 -3.83 -7.35
N PRO A 273 -10.42 -2.62 -7.46
CA PRO A 273 -11.75 -2.39 -6.90
C PRO A 273 -12.78 -3.37 -7.47
N GLY A 274 -13.42 -4.14 -6.61
CA GLY A 274 -14.44 -5.12 -6.95
C GLY A 274 -15.82 -4.50 -7.13
N ALA A 275 -16.87 -5.20 -6.66
CA ALA A 275 -18.24 -4.68 -6.62
C ALA A 275 -18.38 -3.50 -5.65
N PRO A 276 -19.44 -2.67 -5.79
CA PRO A 276 -19.77 -1.66 -4.78
C PRO A 276 -19.88 -2.29 -3.39
N PRO A 277 -19.38 -1.62 -2.35
CA PRO A 277 -19.34 -2.18 -1.01
C PRO A 277 -20.75 -2.43 -0.47
N ALA A 278 -20.92 -3.57 0.20
CA ALA A 278 -22.11 -3.89 0.97
C ALA A 278 -21.70 -4.27 2.39
N GLY A 279 -22.51 -3.92 3.40
CA GLY A 279 -22.25 -4.26 4.79
C GLY A 279 -21.00 -3.59 5.38
N PHE A 280 -20.66 -2.38 4.95
CA PHE A 280 -19.47 -1.67 5.42
C PHE A 280 -19.51 -1.36 6.92
N ALA A 281 -20.68 -1.04 7.47
CA ALA A 281 -20.85 -0.82 8.92
C ALA A 281 -20.51 -2.09 9.72
N ASP A 282 -21.05 -3.24 9.30
CA ASP A 282 -20.75 -4.55 9.92
C ASP A 282 -19.28 -4.93 9.79
N PHE A 283 -18.69 -4.65 8.63
CA PHE A 283 -17.25 -4.83 8.41
C PHE A 283 -16.42 -3.97 9.38
N CYS A 284 -16.75 -2.70 9.59
CA CYS A 284 -16.06 -1.83 10.54
C CYS A 284 -16.23 -2.31 11.99
N ALA A 285 -17.42 -2.78 12.36
CA ALA A 285 -17.67 -3.38 13.66
C ALA A 285 -16.84 -4.66 13.86
N ALA A 286 -16.81 -5.55 12.86
CA ALA A 286 -15.99 -6.76 12.87
C ALA A 286 -14.49 -6.44 12.95
N LEU A 287 -14.01 -5.43 12.21
CA LEU A 287 -12.63 -4.96 12.24
C LEU A 287 -12.25 -4.42 13.63
N GLN A 288 -13.14 -3.70 14.28
CA GLN A 288 -12.93 -3.18 15.64
C GLN A 288 -12.83 -4.31 16.68
N ALA A 289 -13.66 -5.35 16.54
CA ALA A 289 -13.70 -6.51 17.43
C ALA A 289 -12.62 -7.57 17.09
N ALA A 290 -11.96 -7.46 15.93
CA ALA A 290 -11.03 -8.45 15.44
C ALA A 290 -9.83 -8.65 16.38
N PRO A 291 -9.35 -9.91 16.55
CA PRO A 291 -8.07 -10.16 17.18
C PRO A 291 -6.97 -9.36 16.47
N SER A 292 -6.18 -8.61 17.22
CA SER A 292 -5.22 -7.67 16.64
C SER A 292 -3.90 -7.67 17.42
N VAL A 293 -2.78 -7.80 16.70
CA VAL A 293 -1.48 -7.44 17.23
C VAL A 293 -1.36 -5.91 17.23
N SER A 294 -0.81 -5.36 18.30
CA SER A 294 -0.40 -3.97 18.35
C SER A 294 1.10 -3.89 18.64
N LEU A 295 1.83 -3.13 17.80
CA LEU A 295 3.25 -2.89 17.96
C LEU A 295 3.51 -1.38 18.05
N ALA A 296 4.06 -0.93 19.18
CA ALA A 296 4.56 0.43 19.36
C ALA A 296 6.06 0.47 19.08
N CYS A 297 6.47 1.15 18.02
CA CYS A 297 7.88 1.40 17.73
C CYS A 297 8.26 2.74 18.36
N GLN A 298 9.19 2.74 19.30
CA GLN A 298 9.57 3.94 20.06
C GLN A 298 11.08 4.08 20.16
N THR A 299 11.55 5.32 20.13
CA THR A 299 12.96 5.65 20.42
C THR A 299 13.18 5.63 21.93
N VAL A 300 13.55 4.46 22.43
CA VAL A 300 13.80 4.23 23.85
C VAL A 300 15.17 3.56 24.03
N SER A 301 15.66 3.52 25.26
CA SER A 301 16.88 2.79 25.58
C SER A 301 16.76 1.33 25.14
N PRO A 302 17.81 0.76 24.55
CA PRO A 302 17.77 -0.62 24.08
C PRO A 302 17.48 -1.58 25.22
N TRP A 303 16.56 -2.51 24.96
CA TRP A 303 16.32 -3.68 25.81
C TRP A 303 17.18 -4.85 25.36
N GLU A 304 17.19 -5.92 26.13
CA GLU A 304 17.84 -7.16 25.70
C GLU A 304 17.15 -7.67 24.42
N PRO A 305 17.94 -7.95 23.37
CA PRO A 305 17.37 -8.37 22.12
C PRO A 305 16.85 -9.80 22.19
N VAL A 306 15.66 -10.02 21.61
CA VAL A 306 15.02 -11.33 21.41
C VAL A 306 15.37 -11.83 20.02
N ALA A 307 15.97 -13.01 19.93
CA ALA A 307 16.21 -13.65 18.64
C ALA A 307 14.89 -14.20 18.07
N THR A 308 14.51 -13.74 16.89
CA THR A 308 13.31 -14.20 16.19
C THR A 308 13.47 -14.04 14.69
N GLN A 309 13.14 -15.09 13.93
CA GLN A 309 13.10 -15.06 12.46
C GLN A 309 14.39 -14.54 11.80
N GLY A 310 15.57 -14.86 12.32
CA GLY A 310 16.85 -14.35 11.83
C GLY A 310 17.18 -12.91 12.21
N PHE A 311 16.30 -12.25 12.98
CA PHE A 311 16.55 -10.92 13.55
C PHE A 311 16.91 -11.00 15.02
N SER A 312 17.61 -9.97 15.48
CA SER A 312 17.83 -9.66 16.89
C SER A 312 17.02 -8.39 17.20
N LEU A 313 15.87 -8.52 17.87
CA LEU A 313 14.91 -7.44 18.07
C LEU A 313 14.79 -7.07 19.54
N PRO A 314 15.02 -5.80 19.93
CA PRO A 314 14.80 -5.33 21.28
C PRO A 314 13.29 -5.17 21.54
N LEU A 315 12.67 -6.23 22.07
CA LEU A 315 11.22 -6.31 22.30
C LEU A 315 10.87 -6.32 23.79
N SER A 316 9.76 -5.68 24.13
CA SER A 316 9.12 -5.79 25.43
C SER A 316 7.60 -5.79 25.30
N ARG A 317 6.88 -6.15 26.39
CA ARG A 317 5.43 -6.03 26.42
C ARG A 317 4.99 -4.58 26.44
N TRP A 318 4.07 -4.22 25.56
CA TRP A 318 3.44 -2.89 25.59
C TRP A 318 2.29 -2.88 26.60
N ARG A 319 2.45 -2.09 27.65
CA ARG A 319 1.42 -1.83 28.65
C ARG A 319 0.77 -0.50 28.35
N ARG A 320 -0.46 -0.55 27.82
CA ARG A 320 -1.25 0.66 27.54
C ARG A 320 -1.65 1.34 28.84
N ARG A 321 -1.53 2.66 28.90
CA ARG A 321 -2.03 3.47 30.01
C ARG A 321 -3.53 3.70 29.83
N PRO A 322 -4.34 3.60 30.92
CA PRO A 322 -5.76 3.94 30.88
C PRO A 322 -5.92 5.47 30.97
N GLU A 323 -5.64 6.19 29.91
CA GLU A 323 -5.94 7.61 29.81
C GLU A 323 -7.17 7.82 28.93
N SER A 324 -8.03 8.77 29.31
CA SER A 324 -9.22 9.13 28.54
C SER A 324 -8.95 10.41 27.75
N ASP A 325 -8.43 10.29 26.53
CA ASP A 325 -8.42 11.43 25.63
C ASP A 325 -9.83 11.63 25.03
N PRO A 326 -10.22 12.88 24.83
CA PRO A 326 -11.48 13.16 24.16
C PRO A 326 -11.43 12.58 22.73
N ALA A 327 -12.54 11.96 22.30
CA ALA A 327 -12.71 11.52 20.94
C ALA A 327 -12.58 12.70 19.96
N LEU A 328 -11.88 12.52 18.86
CA LEU A 328 -11.87 13.48 17.77
C LEU A 328 -13.21 13.41 17.04
N ALA A 329 -13.68 14.56 16.54
CA ALA A 329 -14.82 14.59 15.63
C ALA A 329 -14.33 14.26 14.22
N PHE A 330 -15.03 13.36 13.53
CA PHE A 330 -14.72 12.99 12.15
C PHE A 330 -15.87 13.39 11.24
N ALA A 331 -15.53 13.80 10.01
CA ALA A 331 -16.49 14.11 8.97
C ALA A 331 -16.05 13.43 7.66
N PHE A 332 -17.02 12.95 6.89
CA PHE A 332 -16.78 12.21 5.67
C PHE A 332 -17.49 12.87 4.49
N TYR A 333 -16.89 12.75 3.31
CA TYR A 333 -17.44 13.33 2.08
C TYR A 333 -18.47 12.38 1.41
N PRO A 334 -19.45 12.93 0.63
CA PRO A 334 -19.71 14.36 0.52
C PRO A 334 -20.24 14.96 1.83
N GLN A 335 -19.74 16.15 2.15
CA GLN A 335 -20.33 16.94 3.22
C GLN A 335 -21.56 17.67 2.69
N ALA A 336 -22.51 18.01 3.58
CA ALA A 336 -23.69 18.78 3.17
C ALA A 336 -23.28 20.07 2.44
N ALA A 337 -23.92 20.33 1.32
CA ALA A 337 -23.57 21.44 0.41
C ALA A 337 -23.71 22.80 1.11
N GLY A 338 -22.71 23.24 1.79
CA GLY A 338 -22.66 24.53 2.50
C GLY A 338 -21.24 25.06 2.67
N ASP A 339 -20.25 24.15 2.74
CA ASP A 339 -18.96 24.50 3.34
C ASP A 339 -17.79 24.68 2.35
N LEU A 340 -18.00 24.49 1.05
CA LEU A 340 -16.95 24.63 0.02
C LEU A 340 -17.09 25.91 -0.83
N VAL A 341 -18.01 26.81 -0.51
CA VAL A 341 -18.17 28.09 -1.22
C VAL A 341 -17.54 29.19 -0.38
N ALA A 342 -16.24 29.31 -0.42
CA ALA A 342 -15.56 30.51 0.02
C ALA A 342 -15.83 31.65 -0.97
N LYS A 343 -16.00 32.87 -0.47
CA LYS A 343 -16.27 34.07 -1.29
C LYS A 343 -15.05 34.46 -2.10
N CYS A 344 -15.25 34.75 -3.38
CA CYS A 344 -14.21 35.17 -4.33
C CYS A 344 -13.56 36.50 -3.95
N PRO A 345 -12.23 36.62 -3.87
CA PRO A 345 -11.60 37.95 -3.76
C PRO A 345 -11.75 38.74 -5.05
N GLU A 346 -11.99 40.03 -4.93
CA GLU A 346 -12.28 40.92 -6.05
C GLU A 346 -11.08 41.15 -7.02
N LYS A 347 -9.92 40.57 -6.77
CA LYS A 347 -8.73 40.72 -7.64
C LYS A 347 -8.14 39.36 -7.97
N ALA A 348 -8.50 38.86 -9.15
CA ALA A 348 -7.84 37.72 -9.75
C ALA A 348 -6.48 38.09 -10.34
N ALA A 349 -5.44 37.29 -10.11
CA ALA A 349 -4.18 37.39 -10.81
C ALA A 349 -4.40 37.10 -12.32
N PRO A 350 -3.60 37.67 -13.23
CA PRO A 350 -3.74 37.40 -14.66
C PRO A 350 -3.47 35.92 -14.94
N LEU A 351 -4.45 35.24 -15.54
CA LEU A 351 -4.34 33.85 -15.97
C LEU A 351 -3.83 33.81 -17.41
N LEU A 352 -2.74 33.11 -17.67
CA LEU A 352 -2.30 32.76 -19.02
C LEU A 352 -3.00 31.46 -19.42
N HIS A 353 -3.89 31.51 -20.39
CA HIS A 353 -4.58 30.34 -20.94
C HIS A 353 -3.81 29.78 -22.12
N LEU A 354 -3.28 28.56 -22.00
CA LEU A 354 -2.65 27.82 -23.08
C LEU A 354 -3.60 26.66 -23.46
N PRO A 355 -4.28 26.70 -24.61
CA PRO A 355 -5.14 25.62 -25.05
C PRO A 355 -4.29 24.45 -25.51
N LEU A 356 -4.39 23.33 -24.78
CA LEU A 356 -3.85 22.02 -25.18
C LEU A 356 -5.04 21.13 -25.59
N PRO A 357 -5.14 20.70 -26.84
CA PRO A 357 -6.40 20.17 -27.38
C PRO A 357 -6.86 18.81 -26.85
N GLU A 358 -6.06 18.07 -26.13
CA GLU A 358 -6.40 16.69 -25.71
C GLU A 358 -6.21 16.41 -24.23
N GLU A 359 -5.89 17.39 -23.40
CA GLU A 359 -5.68 17.20 -21.97
C GLU A 359 -6.73 17.90 -21.11
N PRO A 360 -7.10 17.33 -19.94
CA PRO A 360 -7.97 18.04 -19.02
C PRO A 360 -7.32 19.36 -18.57
N PRO A 361 -8.10 20.41 -18.31
CA PRO A 361 -7.56 21.71 -17.96
C PRO A 361 -6.69 21.63 -16.71
N ARG A 362 -5.46 22.11 -16.83
CA ARG A 362 -4.48 22.21 -15.74
C ARG A 362 -4.21 23.66 -15.42
N LEU A 363 -4.09 23.96 -14.16
CA LEU A 363 -3.69 25.27 -13.67
C LEU A 363 -2.33 25.13 -12.99
N LEU A 364 -1.34 25.87 -13.50
CA LEU A 364 -0.01 25.95 -12.91
C LEU A 364 0.11 27.26 -12.14
N LEU A 365 0.27 27.18 -10.83
CA LEU A 365 0.49 28.33 -9.97
C LEU A 365 1.95 28.34 -9.51
N ARG A 366 2.64 29.42 -9.83
CA ARG A 366 3.95 29.73 -9.27
C ARG A 366 3.77 30.77 -8.18
N PRO A 367 4.24 30.56 -6.96
CA PRO A 367 4.22 31.59 -5.94
C PRO A 367 4.96 32.84 -6.46
N PRO A 368 4.48 34.08 -6.18
CA PRO A 368 5.11 35.30 -6.63
C PRO A 368 6.47 35.58 -5.98
N PHE A 369 6.82 34.80 -4.97
CA PHE A 369 8.11 34.86 -4.31
C PHE A 369 9.03 33.83 -4.99
N TYR A 370 10.22 34.29 -5.37
CA TYR A 370 11.35 33.36 -5.51
C TYR A 370 11.47 32.64 -4.17
N CYS A 371 10.77 31.52 -4.05
CA CYS A 371 11.08 30.62 -2.99
C CYS A 371 12.53 30.26 -3.23
N SER A 372 13.42 30.84 -2.43
CA SER A 372 14.72 30.26 -2.18
C SER A 372 14.50 28.75 -2.13
N PRO A 373 15.43 27.92 -2.66
CA PRO A 373 15.33 26.46 -2.56
C PRO A 373 15.41 25.97 -1.11
N ASP A 374 14.96 26.78 -0.15
CA ASP A 374 14.79 26.36 1.24
C ASP A 374 13.72 25.26 1.25
N GLN A 375 14.22 24.05 1.19
CA GLN A 375 13.39 22.84 1.22
C GLN A 375 12.46 22.85 2.44
N ALA A 376 12.89 23.42 3.56
CA ALA A 376 12.13 23.45 4.80
C ALA A 376 10.86 24.31 4.67
N GLU A 377 10.94 25.49 4.05
CA GLU A 377 9.78 26.35 3.85
C GLU A 377 8.80 25.73 2.82
N GLY A 378 9.32 25.20 1.71
CA GLY A 378 8.52 24.53 0.70
C GLY A 378 7.79 23.29 1.25
N LEU A 379 8.46 22.48 2.07
CA LEU A 379 7.84 21.34 2.74
C LEU A 379 6.78 21.79 3.75
N ALA A 380 7.04 22.81 4.56
CA ALA A 380 6.07 23.35 5.50
C ALA A 380 4.81 23.88 4.79
N ARG A 381 4.99 24.53 3.63
CA ARG A 381 3.87 24.98 2.80
C ARG A 381 3.08 23.82 2.22
N GLY A 382 3.76 22.76 1.78
CA GLY A 382 3.13 21.53 1.32
C GLY A 382 2.23 20.90 2.39
N GLU A 383 2.69 20.84 3.63
CA GLU A 383 1.88 20.34 4.75
C GLU A 383 0.62 21.20 5.01
N GLN A 384 0.71 22.51 4.85
CA GLN A 384 -0.44 23.41 4.97
C GLN A 384 -1.46 23.21 3.84
N LEU A 385 -1.00 22.95 2.62
CA LEU A 385 -1.85 22.76 1.44
C LEU A 385 -2.50 21.37 1.38
N ARG A 386 -1.92 20.39 2.05
CA ARG A 386 -2.32 18.98 1.98
C ARG A 386 -3.82 18.73 2.21
N PRO A 387 -4.48 19.29 3.24
CA PRO A 387 -5.92 19.07 3.44
C PRO A 387 -6.78 19.64 2.29
N GLN A 388 -6.40 20.82 1.75
CA GLN A 388 -7.12 21.47 0.66
C GLN A 388 -6.96 20.68 -0.66
N LEU A 389 -5.75 20.18 -0.93
CA LEU A 389 -5.49 19.34 -2.10
C LEU A 389 -6.22 17.99 -2.00
N ALA A 390 -6.35 17.46 -0.79
CA ALA A 390 -7.18 16.28 -0.54
C ALA A 390 -8.67 16.57 -0.75
N ALA A 391 -9.18 17.71 -0.28
CA ALA A 391 -10.56 18.14 -0.52
C ALA A 391 -10.85 18.34 -2.02
N LEU A 392 -9.87 18.80 -2.81
CA LEU A 392 -9.99 18.91 -4.25
C LEU A 392 -10.25 17.57 -4.93
N ARG A 393 -9.65 16.47 -4.43
CA ARG A 393 -9.91 15.10 -4.94
C ARG A 393 -11.36 14.69 -4.77
N HIS A 394 -12.01 15.07 -3.67
CA HIS A 394 -13.44 14.81 -3.46
C HIS A 394 -14.33 15.56 -4.44
N ALA A 395 -13.87 16.69 -4.94
CA ALA A 395 -14.55 17.45 -6.00
C ALA A 395 -14.26 16.92 -7.41
N GLY A 396 -13.40 15.91 -7.56
CA GLY A 396 -13.01 15.33 -8.85
C GLY A 396 -11.79 15.96 -9.50
N GLY A 397 -11.09 16.87 -8.81
CA GLY A 397 -9.83 17.43 -9.24
C GLY A 397 -8.61 16.69 -8.67
N HIS A 398 -7.44 17.16 -9.03
CA HIS A 398 -6.16 16.69 -8.50
C HIS A 398 -5.21 17.87 -8.30
N GLY A 399 -4.39 17.86 -7.29
CA GLY A 399 -3.41 18.89 -7.04
C GLY A 399 -2.12 18.34 -6.46
N GLU A 400 -1.00 18.89 -6.90
CA GLU A 400 0.34 18.52 -6.45
C GLU A 400 1.16 19.78 -6.14
N TRP A 401 1.79 19.76 -4.98
CA TRP A 401 2.81 20.71 -4.60
C TRP A 401 4.18 20.03 -4.69
N HIS A 402 5.01 20.49 -5.61
CA HIS A 402 6.28 19.85 -5.91
C HIS A 402 7.38 20.85 -6.26
N LEU A 403 8.62 20.42 -6.12
CA LEU A 403 9.80 21.18 -6.55
C LEU A 403 10.11 20.82 -8.01
N PHE A 404 10.09 21.80 -8.89
CA PHE A 404 10.44 21.63 -10.29
C PHE A 404 11.41 22.74 -10.71
N ASP A 405 12.52 22.38 -11.34
CA ASP A 405 13.56 23.32 -11.81
C ASP A 405 13.96 24.35 -10.75
N GLY A 406 14.22 23.90 -9.53
CA GLY A 406 14.64 24.74 -8.40
C GLY A 406 13.55 25.67 -7.83
N SER A 407 12.30 25.53 -8.27
CA SER A 407 11.17 26.33 -7.80
C SER A 407 10.02 25.45 -7.30
N TRP A 408 9.42 25.80 -6.18
CA TRP A 408 8.18 25.16 -5.71
C TRP A 408 7.01 25.57 -6.58
N GLN A 409 6.19 24.60 -7.00
CA GLN A 409 5.06 24.81 -7.89
C GLN A 409 3.83 24.04 -7.38
N LEU A 410 2.67 24.66 -7.55
CA LEU A 410 1.37 24.03 -7.34
C LEU A 410 0.74 23.76 -8.70
N THR A 411 0.58 22.49 -9.05
CA THR A 411 -0.14 22.08 -10.25
C THR A 411 -1.52 21.61 -9.85
N LEU A 412 -2.56 22.17 -10.45
CA LEU A 412 -3.94 21.78 -10.22
C LEU A 412 -4.56 21.28 -11.51
N GLN A 413 -5.13 20.09 -11.47
CA GLN A 413 -6.05 19.59 -12.47
C GLN A 413 -7.46 19.83 -11.97
N LEU A 414 -8.22 20.62 -12.71
CA LEU A 414 -9.58 21.00 -12.32
C LEU A 414 -10.57 19.87 -12.61
N PRO A 415 -11.64 19.73 -11.83
CA PRO A 415 -12.74 18.83 -12.17
C PRO A 415 -13.41 19.30 -13.48
N GLU A 416 -14.16 18.38 -14.11
CA GLU A 416 -14.83 18.60 -15.40
C GLU A 416 -15.49 19.98 -15.58
N PRO A 417 -15.58 20.49 -16.85
CA PRO A 417 -16.02 21.84 -17.15
C PRO A 417 -17.40 22.15 -16.56
N GLY A 418 -17.46 23.21 -15.74
CA GLY A 418 -18.68 23.70 -15.07
C GLY A 418 -18.46 24.22 -13.66
N ARG A 419 -17.38 23.82 -12.97
CA ARG A 419 -16.97 24.44 -11.70
C ARG A 419 -15.91 25.51 -11.95
N ARG A 420 -16.17 26.72 -11.48
CA ARG A 420 -15.27 27.85 -11.68
C ARG A 420 -13.92 27.61 -10.96
N PRO A 421 -12.79 27.80 -11.65
CA PRO A 421 -11.45 27.67 -11.06
C PRO A 421 -11.27 28.54 -9.81
N GLU A 422 -11.96 29.68 -9.76
CA GLU A 422 -11.89 30.64 -8.68
C GLU A 422 -12.33 30.05 -7.32
N ALA A 423 -13.34 29.19 -7.31
CA ALA A 423 -13.81 28.55 -6.06
C ALA A 423 -12.77 27.57 -5.46
N ILE A 424 -11.93 26.98 -6.33
CA ILE A 424 -10.86 26.08 -5.94
C ILE A 424 -9.66 26.85 -5.42
N LEU A 425 -9.30 27.96 -6.11
CA LEU A 425 -8.21 28.85 -5.71
C LEU A 425 -8.45 29.54 -4.38
N GLN A 426 -9.70 29.68 -3.94
CA GLN A 426 -10.05 30.26 -2.65
C GLN A 426 -9.98 29.26 -1.49
N ALA A 427 -10.13 27.97 -1.79
CA ALA A 427 -9.98 26.90 -0.81
C ALA A 427 -8.49 26.57 -0.55
N ILE A 428 -7.59 27.03 -1.41
CA ILE A 428 -6.14 26.87 -1.33
C ILE A 428 -5.47 28.16 -0.85
#